data_50e220d7f66ccb16ae033d9fd717f76f
#
_entry.id   50e220d7f66ccb16ae033d9fd717f76f
#
_cell.length_a   1.000
_cell.length_b   1.000
_cell.length_c   1.000
_cell.angle_alpha   90.00
_cell.angle_beta   90.00
_cell.angle_gamma   90.00
#
_symmetry.space_group_name_H-M   'P 1'
#
loop_
_entity.id
_entity.type
_entity.pdbx_description
1 polymer ?
#
loop_
_entity_poly.entity_id
_entity_poly.type
_entity_poly.pdbx_seq_one_letter_code
_entity_poly.pdbx_strand_id
1 'polypeptide(L)'
;MHYRSITDLADLLQQSLHRIPRETDLVVGLPGGGVLAANILCLLANVPMSDLESILAGRSFSVGRTKLDGGPAPAAQHVVAVADTAEGVAEARARLAAAGIAATLVVVYGDGPDVPGADLVLEALPEPRIFQWSFMQHPVLERACVDIDGVLCLDPTHAENDDGAAYLEFLTTARPLYRPVRRIGTLVTSRLEKYRAETEGWLAAQGIAYGRLAMLDLPSQAERIRLGAHGSFKAETYRQSDAPLFIESENRQARRIAELSGKPVLCLETHSLVTRETLARAPAAAPVPSTLGTAKAIARGLLGPARVAALKRRFAR
;
A
#
# COMPACT_ATOMS: atom_id res chain seq x y z
N MET A 1 6.46 7.34 -13.11
CA MET A 1 5.40 6.61 -12.36
C MET A 1 5.27 7.26 -10.99
N HIS A 2 4.05 7.56 -10.58
CA HIS A 2 3.76 8.20 -9.30
C HIS A 2 3.04 7.20 -8.39
N TYR A 3 3.27 7.32 -7.08
CA TYR A 3 2.55 6.54 -6.07
C TYR A 3 2.06 7.48 -4.97
N ARG A 4 0.84 7.20 -4.46
CA ARG A 4 0.29 7.90 -3.29
C ARG A 4 -0.23 6.89 -2.29
N SER A 5 0.24 7.01 -1.06
CA SER A 5 -0.25 6.25 0.10
C SER A 5 -1.52 6.87 0.69
N ILE A 6 -2.17 6.15 1.61
CA ILE A 6 -3.28 6.70 2.40
C ILE A 6 -2.79 7.87 3.26
N THR A 7 -1.54 7.84 3.74
CA THR A 7 -0.93 8.96 4.46
C THR A 7 -0.79 10.19 3.57
N ASP A 8 -0.28 10.02 2.33
CA ASP A 8 -0.18 11.14 1.38
C ASP A 8 -1.56 11.75 1.08
N LEU A 9 -2.61 10.91 0.95
CA LEU A 9 -3.98 11.36 0.77
C LEU A 9 -4.47 12.17 1.98
N ALA A 10 -4.26 11.67 3.19
CA ALA A 10 -4.71 12.35 4.41
C ALA A 10 -3.98 13.69 4.60
N ASP A 11 -2.67 13.71 4.38
CA ASP A 11 -1.85 14.92 4.47
C ASP A 11 -2.27 15.97 3.44
N LEU A 12 -2.53 15.56 2.19
CA LEU A 12 -2.99 16.47 1.13
C LEU A 12 -4.37 17.06 1.48
N LEU A 13 -5.31 16.25 1.94
CA LEU A 13 -6.63 16.72 2.35
C LEU A 13 -6.54 17.70 3.52
N GLN A 14 -5.72 17.39 4.54
CA GLN A 14 -5.49 18.29 5.68
C GLN A 14 -4.89 19.63 5.24
N GLN A 15 -3.87 19.60 4.41
CA GLN A 15 -3.24 20.81 3.87
C GLN A 15 -4.18 21.64 2.99
N SER A 16 -5.15 21.00 2.35
CA SER A 16 -6.09 21.60 1.42
C SER A 16 -7.41 22.06 2.07
N LEU A 17 -7.60 21.86 3.38
CA LEU A 17 -8.86 22.23 4.08
C LEU A 17 -9.25 23.69 3.86
N HIS A 18 -8.28 24.61 3.79
CA HIS A 18 -8.50 26.04 3.55
C HIS A 18 -9.07 26.35 2.16
N ARG A 19 -9.01 25.41 1.22
CA ARG A 19 -9.55 25.50 -0.16
C ARG A 19 -10.97 24.98 -0.26
N ILE A 20 -11.42 24.19 0.73
CA ILE A 20 -12.79 23.67 0.81
C ILE A 20 -13.71 24.78 1.31
N PRO A 21 -14.92 24.98 0.71
CA PRO A 21 -15.86 25.98 1.18
C PRO A 21 -16.17 25.83 2.66
N ARG A 22 -16.09 26.93 3.43
CA ARG A 22 -16.28 26.90 4.89
C ARG A 22 -17.71 26.54 5.30
N GLU A 23 -18.66 26.87 4.48
CA GLU A 23 -20.08 26.59 4.63
C GLU A 23 -20.45 25.14 4.36
N THR A 24 -19.49 24.29 3.95
CA THR A 24 -19.74 22.87 3.67
C THR A 24 -20.45 22.21 4.85
N ASP A 25 -21.62 21.66 4.60
CA ASP A 25 -22.44 20.96 5.61
C ASP A 25 -22.62 19.47 5.31
N LEU A 26 -22.20 19.01 4.11
CA LEU A 26 -22.19 17.60 3.71
C LEU A 26 -21.04 17.32 2.72
N VAL A 27 -20.33 16.21 2.94
CA VAL A 27 -19.34 15.69 2.00
C VAL A 27 -19.88 14.43 1.31
N VAL A 28 -19.77 14.36 -0.01
CA VAL A 28 -20.23 13.22 -0.81
C VAL A 28 -19.04 12.55 -1.48
N GLY A 29 -18.83 11.25 -1.21
CA GLY A 29 -17.83 10.45 -1.89
C GLY A 29 -18.30 9.94 -3.24
N LEU A 30 -17.56 10.25 -4.30
CA LEU A 30 -17.81 9.65 -5.61
C LEU A 30 -17.27 8.22 -5.66
N PRO A 31 -17.84 7.33 -6.51
CA PRO A 31 -17.42 5.94 -6.60
C PRO A 31 -15.90 5.77 -6.79
N GLY A 32 -15.33 4.70 -6.23
CA GLY A 32 -13.90 4.49 -6.20
C GLY A 32 -13.23 5.06 -4.94
N GLY A 33 -12.04 5.59 -5.08
CA GLY A 33 -11.27 6.18 -3.96
C GLY A 33 -11.84 7.50 -3.44
N GLY A 34 -12.79 8.12 -4.16
CA GLY A 34 -13.50 9.30 -3.71
C GLY A 34 -14.26 9.08 -2.38
N VAL A 35 -14.80 7.88 -2.17
CA VAL A 35 -15.43 7.51 -0.88
C VAL A 35 -14.42 7.53 0.27
N LEU A 36 -13.19 7.04 0.05
CA LEU A 36 -12.12 7.10 1.04
C LEU A 36 -11.72 8.55 1.34
N ALA A 37 -11.52 9.36 0.30
CA ALA A 37 -11.17 10.76 0.44
C ALA A 37 -12.28 11.55 1.17
N ALA A 38 -13.54 11.31 0.82
CA ALA A 38 -14.70 11.93 1.49
C ALA A 38 -14.78 11.55 2.97
N ASN A 39 -14.50 10.27 3.32
CA ASN A 39 -14.49 9.83 4.70
C ASN A 39 -13.43 10.59 5.53
N ILE A 40 -12.21 10.75 5.01
CA ILE A 40 -11.16 11.52 5.67
C ILE A 40 -11.58 12.99 5.79
N LEU A 41 -12.08 13.60 4.71
CA LEU A 41 -12.46 15.01 4.68
C LEU A 41 -13.61 15.32 5.64
N CYS A 42 -14.66 14.48 5.70
CA CYS A 42 -15.79 14.69 6.59
C CYS A 42 -15.39 14.62 8.08
N LEU A 43 -14.42 13.76 8.43
CA LEU A 43 -13.86 13.69 9.78
C LEU A 43 -13.04 14.94 10.11
N LEU A 44 -12.20 15.41 9.19
CA LEU A 44 -11.41 16.63 9.37
C LEU A 44 -12.30 17.88 9.49
N ALA A 45 -13.37 17.97 8.72
CA ALA A 45 -14.31 19.09 8.73
C ALA A 45 -15.43 18.95 9.79
N ASN A 46 -15.56 17.79 10.43
CA ASN A 46 -16.62 17.45 11.38
C ASN A 46 -18.05 17.67 10.82
N VAL A 47 -18.28 17.20 9.60
CA VAL A 47 -19.56 17.25 8.89
C VAL A 47 -20.03 15.84 8.53
N PRO A 48 -21.33 15.60 8.27
CA PRO A 48 -21.82 14.31 7.80
C PRO A 48 -21.28 14.00 6.40
N MET A 49 -21.33 12.73 6.01
CA MET A 49 -21.00 12.30 4.65
C MET A 49 -22.15 11.51 4.01
N SER A 50 -22.06 11.36 2.69
CA SER A 50 -22.83 10.43 1.87
C SER A 50 -21.96 9.88 0.76
N ASP A 51 -22.43 8.85 0.08
CA ASP A 51 -21.96 8.50 -1.26
C ASP A 51 -22.95 8.99 -2.32
N LEU A 52 -22.55 8.94 -3.60
CA LEU A 52 -23.34 9.46 -4.70
C LEU A 52 -24.74 8.81 -4.77
N GLU A 53 -24.84 7.50 -4.64
CA GLU A 53 -26.12 6.79 -4.74
C GLU A 53 -27.02 7.08 -3.52
N SER A 54 -26.41 7.17 -2.34
CA SER A 54 -27.15 7.46 -1.12
C SER A 54 -27.72 8.88 -1.11
N ILE A 55 -26.96 9.90 -1.52
CA ILE A 55 -27.49 11.26 -1.57
C ILE A 55 -28.60 11.42 -2.60
N LEU A 56 -28.48 10.77 -3.76
CA LEU A 56 -29.56 10.76 -4.77
C LEU A 56 -30.82 10.08 -4.26
N ALA A 57 -30.70 9.18 -3.29
CA ALA A 57 -31.80 8.56 -2.56
C ALA A 57 -32.22 9.32 -1.28
N GLY A 58 -31.70 10.54 -1.06
CA GLY A 58 -32.02 11.38 0.11
C GLY A 58 -31.45 10.88 1.43
N ARG A 59 -30.35 10.12 1.42
CA ARG A 59 -29.71 9.52 2.59
C ARG A 59 -28.34 10.12 2.86
N SER A 60 -27.98 10.27 4.14
CA SER A 60 -26.64 10.67 4.60
C SER A 60 -26.22 9.91 5.85
N PHE A 61 -24.92 9.92 6.14
CA PHE A 61 -24.28 9.25 7.27
C PHE A 61 -23.67 10.29 8.19
N SER A 62 -23.88 10.17 9.48
CA SER A 62 -23.35 11.11 10.51
C SER A 62 -21.89 10.88 10.86
N VAL A 63 -21.09 10.26 9.99
CA VAL A 63 -19.73 9.76 10.28
C VAL A 63 -18.79 10.85 10.78
N GLY A 64 -18.87 12.07 10.22
CA GLY A 64 -17.99 13.17 10.62
C GLY A 64 -18.41 13.91 11.90
N ARG A 65 -19.63 13.71 12.40
CA ARG A 65 -20.15 14.45 13.57
C ARG A 65 -19.90 13.71 14.87
N THR A 66 -19.23 14.36 15.80
CA THR A 66 -18.92 13.79 17.12
C THR A 66 -20.09 13.87 18.10
N LYS A 67 -21.07 14.76 17.86
CA LYS A 67 -22.29 14.86 18.64
C LYS A 67 -23.49 14.84 17.71
N LEU A 68 -24.37 13.87 17.93
CA LEU A 68 -25.69 13.82 17.32
C LEU A 68 -26.66 14.47 18.29
N ASP A 69 -27.24 15.60 17.92
CA ASP A 69 -28.30 16.24 18.70
C ASP A 69 -29.66 15.55 18.50
N GLY A 70 -29.68 14.27 18.13
CA GLY A 70 -30.88 13.42 18.05
C GLY A 70 -31.97 13.83 17.05
N GLY A 71 -31.76 14.91 16.31
CA GLY A 71 -32.69 15.37 15.28
C GLY A 71 -32.34 14.85 13.86
N PRO A 72 -33.27 14.88 12.89
CA PRO A 72 -32.95 14.65 11.50
C PRO A 72 -31.87 15.64 11.06
N ALA A 73 -30.87 15.14 10.29
CA ALA A 73 -29.88 16.04 9.71
C ALA A 73 -30.60 17.12 8.87
N PRO A 74 -30.27 18.42 9.03
CA PRO A 74 -30.84 19.45 8.20
C PRO A 74 -30.55 19.13 6.72
N ALA A 75 -31.46 19.51 5.82
CA ALA A 75 -31.23 19.39 4.40
C ALA A 75 -29.91 20.08 4.03
N ALA A 76 -28.97 19.35 3.47
CA ALA A 76 -27.66 19.89 3.12
C ALA A 76 -27.83 20.98 2.05
N GLN A 77 -27.29 22.18 2.29
CA GLN A 77 -27.34 23.32 1.38
C GLN A 77 -26.00 23.50 0.65
N HIS A 78 -24.91 23.13 1.27
CA HIS A 78 -23.54 23.29 0.77
C HIS A 78 -22.84 21.95 0.67
N VAL A 79 -23.02 21.26 -0.46
CA VAL A 79 -22.50 19.93 -0.71
C VAL A 79 -21.12 20.02 -1.36
N VAL A 80 -20.16 19.29 -0.84
CA VAL A 80 -18.86 19.04 -1.51
C VAL A 80 -18.80 17.59 -1.95
N ALA A 81 -18.72 17.35 -3.27
CA ALA A 81 -18.56 16.02 -3.84
C ALA A 81 -17.08 15.78 -4.18
N VAL A 82 -16.50 14.66 -3.70
CA VAL A 82 -15.08 14.36 -3.77
C VAL A 82 -14.83 13.11 -4.61
N ALA A 83 -13.97 13.24 -5.61
CA ALA A 83 -13.39 12.14 -6.38
C ALA A 83 -11.90 12.03 -6.09
N ASP A 84 -11.35 10.81 -6.08
CA ASP A 84 -9.89 10.63 -5.98
C ASP A 84 -9.20 10.95 -7.31
N THR A 85 -9.85 10.70 -8.44
CA THR A 85 -9.34 11.02 -9.80
C THR A 85 -10.40 11.73 -10.65
N ALA A 86 -10.02 12.09 -11.87
CA ALA A 86 -10.92 12.76 -12.82
C ALA A 86 -12.06 11.86 -13.36
N GLU A 87 -11.94 10.54 -13.20
CA GLU A 87 -12.89 9.59 -13.75
C GLU A 87 -14.28 9.75 -13.14
N GLY A 88 -15.31 9.79 -13.96
CA GLY A 88 -16.72 9.88 -13.54
C GLY A 88 -17.17 11.24 -12.98
N VAL A 89 -16.30 12.25 -12.86
CA VAL A 89 -16.62 13.55 -12.24
C VAL A 89 -17.69 14.30 -13.03
N ALA A 90 -17.56 14.37 -14.35
CA ALA A 90 -18.55 15.07 -15.21
C ALA A 90 -19.92 14.38 -15.16
N GLU A 91 -19.95 13.05 -15.13
CA GLU A 91 -21.20 12.28 -14.97
C GLU A 91 -21.83 12.53 -13.60
N ALA A 92 -21.04 12.48 -12.54
CA ALA A 92 -21.52 12.75 -11.18
C ALA A 92 -22.11 14.16 -11.06
N ARG A 93 -21.46 15.17 -11.66
CA ARG A 93 -21.99 16.54 -11.72
C ARG A 93 -23.36 16.57 -12.41
N ALA A 94 -23.48 15.91 -13.54
CA ALA A 94 -24.76 15.87 -14.27
C ALA A 94 -25.88 15.20 -13.46
N ARG A 95 -25.57 14.09 -12.77
CA ARG A 95 -26.52 13.35 -11.94
C ARG A 95 -26.97 14.17 -10.72
N LEU A 96 -26.04 14.84 -10.03
CA LEU A 96 -26.34 15.72 -8.89
C LEU A 96 -27.22 16.89 -9.36
N ALA A 97 -26.87 17.55 -10.48
CA ALA A 97 -27.65 18.66 -11.04
C ALA A 97 -29.06 18.21 -11.43
N ALA A 98 -29.24 17.05 -12.07
CA ALA A 98 -30.52 16.49 -12.41
C ALA A 98 -31.42 16.20 -11.17
N ALA A 99 -30.80 15.90 -10.02
CA ALA A 99 -31.48 15.74 -8.75
C ALA A 99 -31.72 17.08 -7.99
N GLY A 100 -31.36 18.23 -8.59
CA GLY A 100 -31.47 19.53 -7.93
C GLY A 100 -30.45 19.80 -6.82
N ILE A 101 -29.37 19.02 -6.77
CA ILE A 101 -28.34 19.14 -5.75
C ILE A 101 -27.19 19.98 -6.30
N ALA A 102 -27.04 21.21 -5.78
CA ALA A 102 -25.88 22.04 -6.06
C ALA A 102 -24.66 21.52 -5.25
N ALA A 103 -23.56 21.18 -5.93
CA ALA A 103 -22.36 20.65 -5.29
C ALA A 103 -21.09 21.27 -5.86
N THR A 104 -20.13 21.57 -4.99
CA THR A 104 -18.74 21.84 -5.36
C THR A 104 -18.02 20.52 -5.61
N LEU A 105 -17.54 20.28 -6.83
CA LEU A 105 -16.83 19.07 -7.21
C LEU A 105 -15.32 19.22 -7.00
N VAL A 106 -14.78 18.40 -6.15
CA VAL A 106 -13.34 18.36 -5.79
C VAL A 106 -12.71 17.09 -6.31
N VAL A 107 -11.65 17.23 -7.11
CA VAL A 107 -10.78 16.12 -7.53
C VAL A 107 -9.51 16.17 -6.71
N VAL A 108 -9.17 15.07 -6.05
CA VAL A 108 -7.94 15.01 -5.23
C VAL A 108 -6.71 14.98 -6.12
N TYR A 109 -6.67 14.06 -7.10
CA TYR A 109 -5.55 13.87 -8.02
C TYR A 109 -6.02 13.99 -9.47
N GLY A 110 -5.81 15.16 -10.07
CA GLY A 110 -6.10 15.40 -11.48
C GLY A 110 -4.91 15.14 -12.39
N ASP A 111 -5.14 14.94 -13.70
CA ASP A 111 -4.05 14.85 -14.69
C ASP A 111 -3.33 16.20 -14.88
N GLY A 112 -4.00 17.28 -14.53
CA GLY A 112 -3.53 18.65 -14.52
C GLY A 112 -4.35 19.49 -13.54
N PRO A 113 -4.10 20.82 -13.52
CA PRO A 113 -4.82 21.75 -12.64
C PRO A 113 -6.31 21.89 -13.01
N ASP A 114 -6.65 21.60 -14.26
CA ASP A 114 -8.01 21.73 -14.80
C ASP A 114 -8.54 20.35 -15.18
N VAL A 115 -9.65 19.95 -14.56
CA VAL A 115 -10.37 18.71 -14.85
C VAL A 115 -11.79 19.03 -15.25
N PRO A 116 -12.27 18.56 -16.42
CA PRO A 116 -13.63 18.80 -16.87
C PRO A 116 -14.66 18.33 -15.84
N GLY A 117 -15.55 19.22 -15.42
CA GLY A 117 -16.57 18.93 -14.43
C GLY A 117 -16.11 19.09 -12.96
N ALA A 118 -14.86 19.38 -12.67
CA ALA A 118 -14.41 19.76 -11.35
C ALA A 118 -14.39 21.27 -11.14
N ASP A 119 -14.62 21.70 -9.91
CA ASP A 119 -14.45 23.10 -9.48
C ASP A 119 -13.09 23.31 -8.83
N LEU A 120 -12.51 22.23 -8.30
CA LEU A 120 -11.23 22.26 -7.60
C LEU A 120 -10.46 20.99 -7.84
N VAL A 121 -9.16 21.13 -8.17
CA VAL A 121 -8.18 20.05 -8.18
C VAL A 121 -7.17 20.32 -7.07
N LEU A 122 -6.95 19.34 -6.18
CA LEU A 122 -6.05 19.53 -5.03
C LEU A 122 -4.58 19.35 -5.43
N GLU A 123 -4.28 18.30 -6.18
CA GLU A 123 -2.94 18.02 -6.71
C GLU A 123 -3.00 17.60 -8.18
N ALA A 124 -2.13 18.20 -9.01
CA ALA A 124 -1.88 17.72 -10.36
C ALA A 124 -0.89 16.55 -10.31
N LEU A 125 -1.37 15.35 -10.61
CA LEU A 125 -0.58 14.11 -10.58
C LEU A 125 -0.75 13.36 -11.89
N PRO A 126 0.16 13.53 -12.87
CA PRO A 126 0.01 12.90 -14.18
C PRO A 126 0.18 11.39 -14.16
N GLU A 127 -0.35 10.70 -15.17
CA GLU A 127 -0.15 9.28 -15.40
C GLU A 127 1.35 8.96 -15.77
N PRO A 128 1.84 7.74 -15.51
CA PRO A 128 1.17 6.64 -14.81
C PRO A 128 1.23 6.84 -13.28
N ARG A 129 0.11 6.68 -12.62
CA ARG A 129 -0.05 6.82 -11.16
C ARG A 129 -0.70 5.58 -10.55
N ILE A 130 -0.29 5.23 -9.34
CA ILE A 130 -0.77 4.07 -8.58
C ILE A 130 -1.12 4.54 -7.17
N PHE A 131 -2.24 4.06 -6.65
CA PHE A 131 -2.71 4.40 -5.31
C PHE A 131 -2.68 3.17 -4.39
N GLN A 132 -2.31 3.37 -3.11
CA GLN A 132 -2.27 2.30 -2.11
C GLN A 132 -3.61 1.56 -1.99
N TRP A 133 -4.73 2.26 -2.12
CA TRP A 133 -6.06 1.67 -1.96
C TRP A 133 -6.56 0.88 -3.18
N SER A 134 -5.87 0.93 -4.32
CA SER A 134 -6.30 0.26 -5.55
C SER A 134 -5.19 -0.42 -6.35
N PHE A 135 -3.96 -0.52 -5.83
CA PHE A 135 -2.82 -1.04 -6.60
C PHE A 135 -3.02 -2.49 -7.08
N MET A 136 -3.74 -3.33 -6.31
CA MET A 136 -4.03 -4.71 -6.70
C MET A 136 -5.14 -4.86 -7.76
N GLN A 137 -5.82 -3.77 -8.10
CA GLN A 137 -6.80 -3.70 -9.19
C GLN A 137 -6.25 -2.95 -10.42
N HIS A 138 -5.05 -2.34 -10.27
CA HIS A 138 -4.47 -1.48 -11.30
C HIS A 138 -4.03 -2.28 -12.54
N PRO A 139 -4.26 -1.78 -13.78
CA PRO A 139 -3.88 -2.47 -15.02
C PRO A 139 -2.37 -2.78 -15.13
N VAL A 140 -1.52 -2.05 -14.41
CA VAL A 140 -0.07 -2.30 -14.39
C VAL A 140 0.29 -3.72 -13.94
N LEU A 141 -0.58 -4.38 -13.15
CA LEU A 141 -0.35 -5.75 -12.69
C LEU A 141 -0.15 -6.74 -13.83
N GLU A 142 -0.82 -6.53 -14.96
CA GLU A 142 -0.73 -7.40 -16.13
C GLU A 142 0.68 -7.43 -16.76
N ARG A 143 1.49 -6.43 -16.41
CA ARG A 143 2.88 -6.29 -16.85
C ARG A 143 3.88 -6.24 -15.69
N ALA A 144 3.41 -6.26 -14.45
CA ALA A 144 4.28 -6.16 -13.27
C ALA A 144 4.94 -7.50 -12.92
N CYS A 145 6.05 -7.39 -12.19
CA CYS A 145 6.60 -8.46 -11.37
C CYS A 145 6.05 -8.34 -9.95
N VAL A 146 5.61 -9.45 -9.35
CA VAL A 146 5.00 -9.45 -8.01
C VAL A 146 5.57 -10.62 -7.20
N ASP A 147 5.98 -10.35 -5.96
CA ASP A 147 6.36 -11.40 -5.02
C ASP A 147 5.12 -12.17 -4.52
N ILE A 148 5.33 -13.34 -3.96
CA ILE A 148 4.28 -14.18 -3.38
C ILE A 148 4.20 -13.97 -1.86
N ASP A 149 5.27 -14.32 -1.14
CA ASP A 149 5.31 -14.24 0.31
C ASP A 149 5.33 -12.77 0.78
N GLY A 150 4.52 -12.45 1.77
CA GLY A 150 4.30 -11.07 2.25
C GLY A 150 3.45 -10.18 1.31
N VAL A 151 3.12 -10.65 0.09
CA VAL A 151 2.27 -9.92 -0.86
C VAL A 151 0.95 -10.66 -1.10
N LEU A 152 0.98 -11.84 -1.68
CA LEU A 152 -0.22 -12.62 -1.99
C LEU A 152 -0.64 -13.51 -0.81
N CYS A 153 0.29 -13.91 0.04
CA CYS A 153 0.05 -14.61 1.30
C CYS A 153 0.95 -14.05 2.41
N LEU A 154 0.65 -14.43 3.66
CA LEU A 154 1.55 -14.17 4.79
C LEU A 154 2.90 -14.85 4.55
N ASP A 155 3.97 -14.26 5.11
CA ASP A 155 5.28 -14.90 5.17
C ASP A 155 5.24 -16.13 6.08
N PRO A 156 6.07 -17.16 5.79
CA PRO A 156 6.26 -18.27 6.72
C PRO A 156 6.91 -17.76 8.01
N THR A 157 6.47 -18.28 9.15
CA THR A 157 7.17 -18.10 10.41
C THR A 157 8.53 -18.82 10.38
N HIS A 158 9.40 -18.52 11.34
CA HIS A 158 10.69 -19.21 11.44
C HIS A 158 10.53 -20.73 11.61
N ALA A 159 9.48 -21.19 12.32
CA ALA A 159 9.19 -22.59 12.52
C ALA A 159 8.67 -23.30 11.27
N GLU A 160 7.93 -22.59 10.44
CA GLU A 160 7.40 -23.10 9.17
C GLU A 160 8.45 -23.10 8.04
N ASN A 161 9.54 -22.34 8.18
CA ASN A 161 10.57 -22.18 7.15
C ASN A 161 11.75 -23.16 7.38
N ASP A 162 11.43 -24.45 7.54
CA ASP A 162 12.40 -25.53 7.86
C ASP A 162 13.00 -26.23 6.62
N ASP A 163 12.58 -25.82 5.40
CA ASP A 163 12.90 -26.49 4.13
C ASP A 163 12.45 -27.97 4.09
N GLY A 164 11.48 -28.34 4.94
CA GLY A 164 10.97 -29.68 5.16
C GLY A 164 9.44 -29.76 5.24
N ALA A 165 8.92 -30.58 6.16
CA ALA A 165 7.50 -30.89 6.26
C ALA A 165 6.68 -29.66 6.69
N ALA A 166 7.15 -28.84 7.63
CA ALA A 166 6.45 -27.63 8.06
C ALA A 166 6.37 -26.59 6.91
N TYR A 167 7.42 -26.48 6.10
CA TYR A 167 7.39 -25.61 4.95
C TYR A 167 6.44 -26.10 3.85
N LEU A 168 6.35 -27.41 3.61
CA LEU A 168 5.37 -28.01 2.67
C LEU A 168 3.94 -27.73 3.11
N GLU A 169 3.65 -27.89 4.40
CA GLU A 169 2.35 -27.56 4.97
C GLU A 169 2.02 -26.08 4.79
N PHE A 170 2.96 -25.18 5.11
CA PHE A 170 2.82 -23.76 4.88
C PHE A 170 2.50 -23.44 3.41
N LEU A 171 3.24 -24.00 2.45
CA LEU A 171 3.04 -23.73 1.03
C LEU A 171 1.62 -24.04 0.53
N THR A 172 0.96 -25.04 1.11
CA THR A 172 -0.40 -25.45 0.75
C THR A 172 -1.49 -24.75 1.55
N THR A 173 -1.17 -24.26 2.75
CA THR A 173 -2.14 -23.66 3.70
C THR A 173 -1.92 -22.18 3.97
N ALA A 174 -0.94 -21.54 3.32
CA ALA A 174 -0.59 -20.14 3.53
C ALA A 174 -1.83 -19.24 3.46
N ARG A 175 -2.01 -18.37 4.48
CA ARG A 175 -3.16 -17.47 4.54
C ARG A 175 -3.03 -16.38 3.48
N PRO A 176 -4.04 -16.23 2.58
CA PRO A 176 -4.00 -15.20 1.55
C PRO A 176 -4.05 -13.79 2.17
N LEU A 177 -3.32 -12.86 1.55
CA LEU A 177 -3.35 -11.43 1.84
C LEU A 177 -4.11 -10.70 0.74
N TYR A 178 -3.39 -10.23 -0.29
CA TYR A 178 -4.02 -9.55 -1.41
C TYR A 178 -4.53 -10.56 -2.45
N ARG A 179 -5.74 -10.28 -2.96
CA ARG A 179 -6.37 -11.08 -4.03
C ARG A 179 -6.55 -10.16 -5.25
N PRO A 180 -5.62 -10.22 -6.21
CA PRO A 180 -5.74 -9.41 -7.42
C PRO A 180 -6.92 -9.88 -8.25
N VAL A 181 -7.67 -8.94 -8.82
CA VAL A 181 -8.77 -9.25 -9.75
C VAL A 181 -8.27 -9.32 -11.20
N ARG A 182 -7.03 -8.91 -11.44
CA ARG A 182 -6.36 -8.95 -12.74
C ARG A 182 -5.30 -10.03 -12.76
N ARG A 183 -5.02 -10.55 -13.96
CA ARG A 183 -3.89 -11.46 -14.19
C ARG A 183 -2.58 -10.72 -13.90
N ILE A 184 -1.72 -11.31 -13.08
CA ILE A 184 -0.37 -10.80 -12.83
C ILE A 184 0.55 -11.16 -14.00
N GLY A 185 1.39 -10.22 -14.45
CA GLY A 185 2.33 -10.47 -15.55
C GLY A 185 3.33 -11.58 -15.20
N THR A 186 4.11 -11.38 -14.13
CA THR A 186 5.09 -12.36 -13.65
C THR A 186 5.07 -12.43 -12.14
N LEU A 187 4.91 -13.62 -11.59
CA LEU A 187 5.22 -13.92 -10.19
C LEU A 187 6.70 -14.23 -10.06
N VAL A 188 7.38 -13.58 -9.12
CA VAL A 188 8.83 -13.76 -8.89
C VAL A 188 9.05 -14.01 -7.41
N THR A 189 9.33 -15.24 -7.04
CA THR A 189 9.47 -15.64 -5.64
C THR A 189 10.81 -16.29 -5.34
N SER A 190 11.30 -16.14 -4.12
CA SER A 190 12.47 -16.85 -3.61
C SER A 190 12.15 -18.27 -3.11
N ARG A 191 10.92 -18.74 -3.29
CA ARG A 191 10.58 -20.16 -3.11
C ARG A 191 11.41 -20.99 -4.08
N LEU A 192 11.88 -22.14 -3.60
CA LEU A 192 12.73 -23.00 -4.41
C LEU A 192 11.92 -23.73 -5.50
N GLU A 193 12.54 -23.92 -6.65
CA GLU A 193 11.92 -24.59 -7.82
C GLU A 193 11.35 -25.98 -7.48
N LYS A 194 11.98 -26.70 -6.54
CA LYS A 194 11.51 -28.02 -6.06
C LYS A 194 10.10 -27.98 -5.44
N TYR A 195 9.59 -26.80 -5.07
CA TYR A 195 8.26 -26.57 -4.50
C TYR A 195 7.28 -25.94 -5.50
N ARG A 196 7.54 -26.08 -6.80
CA ARG A 196 6.68 -25.52 -7.84
C ARG A 196 5.26 -26.04 -7.77
N ALA A 197 5.09 -27.35 -7.63
CA ALA A 197 3.79 -27.99 -7.64
C ALA A 197 2.88 -27.48 -6.51
N GLU A 198 3.41 -27.37 -5.30
CA GLU A 198 2.68 -26.85 -4.13
C GLU A 198 2.34 -25.36 -4.31
N THR A 199 3.29 -24.59 -4.84
CA THR A 199 3.08 -23.15 -5.08
C THR A 199 2.00 -22.92 -6.14
N GLU A 200 2.05 -23.63 -7.26
CA GLU A 200 1.03 -23.55 -8.32
C GLU A 200 -0.32 -24.06 -7.85
N GLY A 201 -0.35 -25.12 -7.06
CA GLY A 201 -1.56 -25.65 -6.43
C GLY A 201 -2.23 -24.61 -5.52
N TRP A 202 -1.45 -23.93 -4.68
CA TRP A 202 -1.96 -22.87 -3.82
C TRP A 202 -2.48 -21.67 -4.64
N LEU A 203 -1.74 -21.21 -5.64
CA LEU A 203 -2.15 -20.11 -6.53
C LEU A 203 -3.49 -20.43 -7.24
N ALA A 204 -3.64 -21.64 -7.74
CA ALA A 204 -4.87 -22.12 -8.36
C ALA A 204 -6.04 -22.17 -7.37
N ALA A 205 -5.81 -22.67 -6.15
CA ALA A 205 -6.82 -22.71 -5.09
C ALA A 205 -7.29 -21.32 -4.66
N GLN A 206 -6.42 -20.28 -4.74
CA GLN A 206 -6.77 -18.89 -4.47
C GLN A 206 -7.37 -18.17 -5.68
N GLY A 207 -7.45 -18.79 -6.86
CA GLY A 207 -7.95 -18.18 -8.10
C GLY A 207 -7.04 -17.09 -8.64
N ILE A 208 -5.73 -17.12 -8.33
CA ILE A 208 -4.76 -16.11 -8.77
C ILE A 208 -4.26 -16.45 -10.17
N ALA A 209 -4.63 -15.63 -11.15
CA ALA A 209 -4.16 -15.76 -12.52
C ALA A 209 -2.84 -15.03 -12.72
N TYR A 210 -1.90 -15.66 -13.43
CA TYR A 210 -0.59 -15.08 -13.76
C TYR A 210 -0.09 -15.51 -15.15
N GLY A 211 0.90 -14.80 -15.68
CA GLY A 211 1.51 -15.11 -16.97
C GLY A 211 2.68 -16.07 -16.84
N ARG A 212 3.59 -15.77 -15.94
CA ARG A 212 4.81 -16.53 -15.69
C ARG A 212 5.04 -16.66 -14.19
N LEU A 213 5.54 -17.81 -13.75
CA LEU A 213 6.06 -18.03 -12.41
C LEU A 213 7.56 -18.27 -12.47
N ALA A 214 8.35 -17.36 -11.91
CA ALA A 214 9.79 -17.47 -11.75
C ALA A 214 10.11 -17.86 -10.31
N MET A 215 10.72 -19.01 -10.13
CA MET A 215 11.14 -19.56 -8.85
C MET A 215 12.65 -19.73 -8.82
N LEU A 216 13.21 -19.79 -7.61
CA LEU A 216 14.65 -19.87 -7.42
C LEU A 216 15.15 -21.32 -7.59
N ASP A 217 15.95 -21.58 -8.62
CA ASP A 217 16.52 -22.90 -8.86
C ASP A 217 17.82 -23.09 -8.04
N LEU A 218 17.64 -23.50 -6.79
CA LEU A 218 18.71 -23.88 -5.85
C LEU A 218 18.30 -25.13 -5.08
N PRO A 219 19.27 -25.98 -4.68
CA PRO A 219 18.98 -27.27 -4.06
C PRO A 219 18.35 -27.14 -2.66
N SER A 220 18.65 -26.07 -1.92
CA SER A 220 18.19 -25.92 -0.53
C SER A 220 18.10 -24.46 -0.06
N GLN A 221 17.36 -24.26 1.03
CA GLN A 221 17.32 -22.99 1.73
C GLN A 221 18.71 -22.57 2.25
N ALA A 222 19.50 -23.51 2.76
CA ALA A 222 20.85 -23.21 3.24
C ALA A 222 21.72 -22.59 2.13
N GLU A 223 21.64 -23.11 0.91
CA GLU A 223 22.34 -22.57 -0.25
C GLU A 223 21.81 -21.18 -0.65
N ARG A 224 20.49 -20.98 -0.62
CA ARG A 224 19.86 -19.69 -0.84
C ARG A 224 20.36 -18.61 0.12
N ILE A 225 20.46 -18.96 1.41
CA ILE A 225 20.98 -18.07 2.47
C ILE A 225 22.47 -17.80 2.25
N ARG A 226 23.27 -18.84 2.01
CA ARG A 226 24.71 -18.73 1.78
C ARG A 226 25.06 -17.80 0.62
N LEU A 227 24.27 -17.83 -0.44
CA LEU A 227 24.46 -17.02 -1.65
C LEU A 227 23.82 -15.63 -1.54
N GLY A 228 23.00 -15.36 -0.52
CA GLY A 228 22.22 -14.11 -0.42
C GLY A 228 21.30 -13.92 -1.63
N ALA A 229 20.76 -15.03 -2.16
CA ALA A 229 20.13 -15.06 -3.48
C ALA A 229 18.75 -14.39 -3.57
N HIS A 230 18.09 -14.07 -2.44
CA HIS A 230 16.73 -13.52 -2.43
C HIS A 230 16.57 -12.29 -3.32
N GLY A 231 17.21 -11.19 -2.96
CA GLY A 231 17.08 -9.94 -3.69
C GLY A 231 17.78 -9.92 -5.04
N SER A 232 18.89 -10.66 -5.20
CA SER A 232 19.64 -10.70 -6.46
C SER A 232 18.90 -11.47 -7.57
N PHE A 233 18.27 -12.59 -7.26
CA PHE A 233 17.44 -13.35 -8.20
C PHE A 233 16.23 -12.53 -8.66
N LYS A 234 15.48 -11.96 -7.72
CA LYS A 234 14.33 -11.12 -8.04
C LYS A 234 14.73 -9.93 -8.91
N ALA A 235 15.82 -9.26 -8.54
CA ALA A 235 16.34 -8.12 -9.30
C ALA A 235 16.75 -8.49 -10.72
N GLU A 236 17.44 -9.61 -10.91
CA GLU A 236 17.87 -10.06 -12.23
C GLU A 236 16.68 -10.45 -13.11
N THR A 237 15.72 -11.21 -12.57
CA THR A 237 14.47 -11.54 -13.27
C THR A 237 13.72 -10.27 -13.69
N TYR A 238 13.62 -9.28 -12.79
CA TYR A 238 12.97 -8.02 -13.08
C TYR A 238 13.74 -7.19 -14.11
N ARG A 239 15.06 -7.12 -14.01
CA ARG A 239 15.93 -6.39 -14.93
C ARG A 239 15.81 -6.90 -16.37
N GLN A 240 15.70 -8.23 -16.54
CA GLN A 240 15.57 -8.89 -17.84
C GLN A 240 14.15 -8.81 -18.44
N SER A 241 13.15 -8.40 -17.66
CA SER A 241 11.77 -8.27 -18.12
C SER A 241 11.46 -6.85 -18.60
N ASP A 242 10.38 -6.68 -19.37
CA ASP A 242 9.81 -5.37 -19.73
C ASP A 242 8.85 -4.83 -18.67
N ALA A 243 8.78 -5.46 -17.51
CA ALA A 243 7.88 -5.03 -16.43
C ALA A 243 8.24 -3.61 -15.97
N PRO A 244 7.25 -2.71 -15.84
CA PRO A 244 7.47 -1.35 -15.40
C PRO A 244 7.53 -1.20 -13.88
N LEU A 245 7.09 -2.22 -13.13
CA LEU A 245 6.98 -2.22 -11.68
C LEU A 245 7.31 -3.60 -11.11
N PHE A 246 7.96 -3.63 -9.95
CA PHE A 246 8.02 -4.78 -9.04
C PHE A 246 7.23 -4.45 -7.77
N ILE A 247 6.47 -5.39 -7.21
CA ILE A 247 5.79 -5.27 -5.91
C ILE A 247 6.43 -6.24 -4.94
N GLU A 248 6.96 -5.70 -3.85
CA GLU A 248 7.75 -6.40 -2.83
C GLU A 248 7.25 -6.06 -1.43
N SER A 249 7.20 -7.04 -0.54
CA SER A 249 6.74 -6.86 0.83
C SER A 249 7.78 -6.19 1.73
N GLU A 250 9.05 -6.62 1.66
CA GLU A 250 10.13 -6.24 2.57
C GLU A 250 10.96 -5.08 2.04
N ASN A 251 11.15 -4.03 2.85
CA ASN A 251 11.90 -2.83 2.44
C ASN A 251 13.36 -3.13 2.05
N ARG A 252 14.03 -4.01 2.77
CA ARG A 252 15.43 -4.38 2.46
C ARG A 252 15.53 -5.03 1.07
N GLN A 253 14.62 -5.94 0.74
CA GLN A 253 14.56 -6.57 -0.56
C GLN A 253 14.14 -5.58 -1.64
N ALA A 254 13.11 -4.76 -1.40
CA ALA A 254 12.65 -3.72 -2.34
C ALA A 254 13.80 -2.77 -2.74
N ARG A 255 14.56 -2.28 -1.76
CA ARG A 255 15.74 -1.45 -2.03
C ARG A 255 16.80 -2.19 -2.85
N ARG A 256 17.11 -3.44 -2.48
CA ARG A 256 18.09 -4.26 -3.22
C ARG A 256 17.66 -4.54 -4.65
N ILE A 257 16.38 -4.83 -4.87
CA ILE A 257 15.81 -5.04 -6.20
C ILE A 257 15.90 -3.76 -7.03
N ALA A 258 15.52 -2.61 -6.46
CA ALA A 258 15.60 -1.31 -7.13
C ALA A 258 17.04 -0.92 -7.47
N GLU A 259 18.00 -1.14 -6.58
CA GLU A 259 19.42 -0.89 -6.80
C GLU A 259 19.96 -1.70 -7.98
N LEU A 260 19.73 -3.00 -7.99
CA LEU A 260 20.29 -3.92 -8.97
C LEU A 260 19.58 -3.88 -10.33
N SER A 261 18.25 -3.72 -10.34
CA SER A 261 17.48 -3.63 -11.58
C SER A 261 17.52 -2.23 -12.21
N GLY A 262 17.68 -1.20 -11.38
CA GLY A 262 17.58 0.19 -11.78
C GLY A 262 16.15 0.64 -12.10
N LYS A 263 15.14 -0.13 -11.72
CA LYS A 263 13.72 0.07 -12.03
C LYS A 263 12.90 0.28 -10.75
N PRO A 264 11.68 0.89 -10.83
CA PRO A 264 10.85 1.16 -9.67
C PRO A 264 10.37 -0.09 -8.95
N VAL A 265 10.36 -0.07 -7.62
CA VAL A 265 9.81 -1.13 -6.76
C VAL A 265 8.81 -0.53 -5.78
N LEU A 266 7.57 -1.01 -5.78
CA LEU A 266 6.59 -0.68 -4.75
C LEU A 266 6.86 -1.56 -3.52
N CYS A 267 7.23 -0.92 -2.41
CA CYS A 267 7.45 -1.56 -1.13
C CYS A 267 6.18 -1.50 -0.28
N LEU A 268 5.64 -2.65 0.12
CA LEU A 268 4.42 -2.70 0.93
C LEU A 268 4.68 -2.40 2.41
N GLU A 269 5.87 -2.74 2.95
CA GLU A 269 6.23 -2.43 4.34
C GLU A 269 6.27 -0.91 4.61
N THR A 270 6.77 -0.14 3.65
CA THR A 270 6.92 1.32 3.79
C THR A 270 5.85 2.11 3.06
N HIS A 271 4.96 1.43 2.33
CA HIS A 271 3.97 2.07 1.46
C HIS A 271 4.58 3.17 0.59
N SER A 272 5.69 2.84 -0.08
CA SER A 272 6.45 3.81 -0.88
C SER A 272 7.01 3.21 -2.16
N LEU A 273 7.20 4.07 -3.16
CA LEU A 273 7.86 3.69 -4.41
C LEU A 273 9.37 3.90 -4.26
N VAL A 274 10.12 2.81 -4.24
CA VAL A 274 11.58 2.82 -4.21
C VAL A 274 12.10 2.99 -5.64
N THR A 275 12.81 4.08 -5.90
CA THR A 275 13.41 4.42 -7.18
C THR A 275 14.89 4.78 -6.98
N ARG A 276 15.65 4.94 -8.07
CA ARG A 276 17.03 5.44 -7.97
C ARG A 276 17.11 6.79 -7.24
N GLU A 277 16.13 7.67 -7.45
CA GLU A 277 16.10 8.99 -6.83
C GLU A 277 15.84 8.90 -5.32
N THR A 278 14.88 8.05 -4.91
CA THR A 278 14.59 7.85 -3.48
C THR A 278 15.73 7.14 -2.77
N LEU A 279 16.44 6.22 -3.44
CA LEU A 279 17.66 5.59 -2.91
C LEU A 279 18.79 6.60 -2.70
N ALA A 280 18.98 7.53 -3.63
CA ALA A 280 20.02 8.55 -3.53
C ALA A 280 19.74 9.60 -2.44
N ARG A 281 18.47 9.87 -2.13
CA ARG A 281 18.05 10.83 -1.09
C ARG A 281 18.02 10.24 0.32
N ALA A 282 17.93 8.91 0.43
CA ALA A 282 17.92 8.29 1.75
C ALA A 282 19.30 8.51 2.42
N PRO A 283 19.36 9.01 3.67
CA PRO A 283 20.61 9.02 4.41
C PRO A 283 21.13 7.58 4.47
N ALA A 284 22.45 7.40 4.30
CA ALA A 284 23.08 6.10 4.44
C ALA A 284 22.53 5.44 5.69
N ALA A 285 21.92 4.25 5.54
CA ALA A 285 21.24 3.57 6.64
C ALA A 285 22.17 3.54 7.83
N ALA A 286 21.77 4.17 8.94
CA ALA A 286 22.50 4.04 10.18
C ALA A 286 22.67 2.55 10.44
N PRO A 287 23.87 2.05 10.80
CA PRO A 287 24.10 0.65 11.03
C PRO A 287 23.07 0.16 12.04
N VAL A 288 22.24 -0.80 11.64
CA VAL A 288 21.25 -1.42 12.52
C VAL A 288 22.04 -1.90 13.76
N PRO A 289 21.76 -1.36 14.96
CA PRO A 289 22.50 -1.82 16.14
C PRO A 289 22.24 -3.32 16.25
N SER A 290 23.32 -4.12 16.24
CA SER A 290 23.17 -5.56 16.41
C SER A 290 22.35 -5.80 17.67
N THR A 291 21.41 -6.76 17.65
CA THR A 291 20.53 -7.09 18.79
C THR A 291 21.33 -7.29 20.10
N LEU A 292 22.60 -7.73 20.01
CA LEU A 292 23.58 -7.74 21.11
C LEU A 292 23.97 -6.32 21.58
N GLY A 293 24.06 -5.34 20.69
CA GLY A 293 24.38 -3.94 21.04
C GLY A 293 23.24 -3.27 21.78
N THR A 294 22.00 -3.49 21.33
CA THR A 294 20.79 -2.94 21.95
C THR A 294 20.53 -3.56 23.33
N ALA A 295 20.68 -4.89 23.47
CA ALA A 295 20.58 -5.57 24.75
C ALA A 295 21.66 -5.09 25.77
N LYS A 296 22.89 -4.84 25.31
CA LYS A 296 23.96 -4.26 26.14
C LYS A 296 23.68 -2.80 26.54
N ALA A 297 23.08 -2.00 25.66
CA ALA A 297 22.73 -0.60 25.96
C ALA A 297 21.58 -0.53 26.99
N ILE A 298 20.54 -1.35 26.81
CA ILE A 298 19.41 -1.47 27.75
C ILE A 298 19.88 -1.99 29.11
N ALA A 299 20.73 -3.01 29.14
CA ALA A 299 21.30 -3.55 30.39
C ALA A 299 22.18 -2.51 31.14
N ARG A 300 22.94 -1.67 30.41
CA ARG A 300 23.70 -0.57 31.02
C ARG A 300 22.83 0.54 31.58
N GLY A 301 21.71 0.88 30.86
CA GLY A 301 20.76 1.91 31.29
C GLY A 301 19.98 1.49 32.54
N LEU A 302 19.55 0.21 32.63
CA LEU A 302 18.72 -0.30 33.71
C LEU A 302 19.51 -0.73 34.95
N LEU A 303 20.75 -1.24 34.79
CA LEU A 303 21.52 -1.84 35.90
C LEU A 303 22.61 -0.93 36.45
N GLY A 304 22.95 0.15 35.77
CA GLY A 304 24.09 1.01 36.14
C GLY A 304 25.46 0.35 35.98
N PRO A 305 26.54 1.13 35.82
CA PRO A 305 27.85 0.60 35.45
C PRO A 305 28.45 -0.33 36.52
N ALA A 306 28.15 -0.12 37.82
CA ALA A 306 28.67 -0.94 38.92
C ALA A 306 28.09 -2.37 38.93
N ARG A 307 26.80 -2.54 38.67
CA ARG A 307 26.10 -3.83 38.61
C ARG A 307 26.51 -4.67 37.40
N VAL A 308 26.74 -4.01 36.25
CA VAL A 308 27.23 -4.67 35.04
C VAL A 308 28.65 -5.23 35.24
N ALA A 309 29.52 -4.51 35.97
CA ALA A 309 30.86 -4.97 36.33
C ALA A 309 30.85 -6.16 37.32
N ALA A 310 29.87 -6.20 38.23
CA ALA A 310 29.68 -7.32 39.17
C ALA A 310 29.19 -8.60 38.44
N LEU A 311 28.25 -8.46 37.47
CA LEU A 311 27.77 -9.60 36.66
C LEU A 311 28.90 -10.20 35.81
N LYS A 312 29.74 -9.39 35.19
CA LYS A 312 30.86 -9.86 34.37
C LYS A 312 31.88 -10.69 35.22
N ARG A 313 32.12 -10.31 36.47
CA ARG A 313 33.00 -11.05 37.37
C ARG A 313 32.42 -12.40 37.80
N ARG A 314 31.09 -12.57 37.78
CA ARG A 314 30.41 -13.81 38.20
C ARG A 314 30.36 -14.88 37.10
N PHE A 315 30.50 -14.49 35.83
CA PHE A 315 30.50 -15.39 34.66
C PHE A 315 31.88 -15.57 34.02
N ALA A 316 32.94 -15.06 34.67
CA ALA A 316 34.34 -15.24 34.26
C ALA A 316 35.10 -16.28 35.13
N ARG A 317 34.36 -17.16 35.82
CA ARG A 317 34.88 -18.33 36.53
C ARG A 317 34.30 -19.61 35.96
#